data_326dff457a377350e5cf420a76a532fa
#
_entry.id   326dff457a377350e5cf420a76a532fa
#
_cell.length_a   1.000
_cell.length_b   1.000
_cell.length_c   1.000
_cell.angle_alpha   90.00
_cell.angle_beta   90.00
_cell.angle_gamma   90.00
#
_symmetry.space_group_name_H-M   'P 1'
#
loop_
_entity.id
_entity.type
_entity.pdbx_description
1 polymer ?
#
loop_
_entity_poly.entity_id
_entity_poly.type
_entity_poly.pdbx_seq_one_letter_code
_entity_poly.pdbx_strand_id
1 'polypeptide(L)' 'MSDDARTGRTLQRVTIVWNVIEVGVTIGLGVAAASLALVAFGLDSL' A
#
# COMPACT_ATOMS: atom_id res chain seq x y z
N MET A 1 4.57 -24.40 -24.14
CA MET A 1 5.78 -23.73 -23.64
C MET A 1 5.59 -22.23 -23.52
N SER A 2 5.10 -21.57 -24.58
CA SER A 2 4.83 -20.13 -24.52
C SER A 2 3.72 -19.79 -23.54
N ASP A 3 2.78 -20.71 -23.29
CA ASP A 3 1.70 -20.49 -22.32
C ASP A 3 2.19 -20.48 -20.88
N ASP A 4 3.18 -21.31 -20.56
CA ASP A 4 3.77 -21.34 -19.22
C ASP A 4 4.55 -20.06 -18.93
N ALA A 5 5.30 -19.56 -19.91
CA ALA A 5 6.03 -18.31 -19.77
C ALA A 5 5.07 -17.13 -19.63
N ARG A 6 3.97 -17.15 -20.39
CA ARG A 6 2.95 -16.11 -20.35
C ARG A 6 2.22 -16.12 -18.99
N THR A 7 1.90 -17.31 -18.50
CA THR A 7 1.26 -17.48 -17.21
C THR A 7 2.17 -16.98 -16.08
N GLY A 8 3.46 -17.32 -16.14
CA GLY A 8 4.42 -16.85 -15.16
C GLY A 8 4.56 -15.35 -15.14
N ARG A 9 4.58 -14.72 -16.32
CA ARG A 9 4.66 -13.26 -16.42
C ARG A 9 3.39 -12.60 -15.87
N THR A 10 2.23 -13.17 -16.17
CA THR A 10 0.95 -12.65 -15.68
C THR A 10 0.89 -12.75 -14.16
N LEU A 11 1.26 -13.89 -13.59
CA LEU A 11 1.30 -14.09 -12.15
C LEU A 11 2.27 -13.11 -11.49
N GLN A 12 3.43 -12.91 -12.09
CA GLN A 12 4.43 -11.98 -11.58
C GLN A 12 3.89 -10.55 -11.58
N ARG A 13 3.24 -10.14 -12.66
CA ARG A 13 2.64 -8.80 -12.75
C ARG A 13 1.53 -8.61 -11.72
N VAL A 14 0.68 -9.61 -11.55
CA VAL A 14 -0.40 -9.55 -10.57
C VAL A 14 0.19 -9.41 -9.16
N THR A 15 1.23 -10.16 -8.86
CA THR A 15 1.89 -10.09 -7.55
C THR A 15 2.50 -8.72 -7.32
N ILE A 16 3.19 -8.15 -8.32
CA ILE A 16 3.81 -6.83 -8.21
C ILE A 16 2.74 -5.75 -8.02
N VAL A 17 1.70 -5.78 -8.84
CA VAL A 17 0.59 -4.81 -8.75
C VAL A 17 -0.06 -4.90 -7.38
N TRP A 18 -0.32 -6.11 -6.91
CA TRP A 18 -0.92 -6.32 -5.59
C TRP A 18 -0.04 -5.75 -4.48
N ASN A 19 1.26 -6.02 -4.54
CA ASN A 19 2.21 -5.52 -3.55
C ASN A 19 2.26 -3.99 -3.56
N VAL A 20 2.27 -3.37 -4.74
CA VAL A 20 2.27 -1.91 -4.85
C VAL A 20 1.01 -1.33 -4.23
N ILE A 21 -0.15 -1.92 -4.51
CA ILE A 21 -1.43 -1.48 -3.93
C ILE A 21 -1.40 -1.63 -2.42
N GLU A 22 -0.94 -2.77 -1.93
CA GLU A 22 -0.86 -3.06 -0.49
C GLU A 22 0.05 -2.08 0.22
N VAL A 23 1.23 -1.82 -0.32
CA VAL A 23 2.17 -0.85 0.24
C VAL A 23 1.57 0.55 0.21
N GLY A 24 0.95 0.94 -0.90
CA GLY A 24 0.31 2.25 -1.03
C GLY A 24 -0.80 2.45 -0.02
N VAL A 25 -1.66 1.46 0.15
CA VAL A 25 -2.76 1.51 1.14
C VAL A 25 -2.19 1.58 2.56
N THR A 26 -1.19 0.76 2.86
CA THR A 26 -0.57 0.73 4.20
C THR A 26 0.06 2.08 4.54
N ILE A 27 0.81 2.66 3.60
CA ILE A 27 1.44 3.98 3.80
C ILE A 27 0.37 5.04 3.94
N GLY A 28 -0.65 5.02 3.08
CA GLY A 28 -1.75 5.99 3.15
C GLY A 28 -2.47 5.97 4.47
N LEU A 29 -2.80 4.78 4.97
CA LEU A 29 -3.45 4.62 6.27
C LEU A 29 -2.54 5.07 7.40
N GLY A 30 -1.24 4.75 7.31
CA GLY A 30 -0.27 5.18 8.32
C GLY A 30 -0.14 6.70 8.38
N VAL A 31 -0.07 7.35 7.23
CA VAL A 31 -0.01 8.82 7.15
C VAL A 31 -1.29 9.44 7.71
N ALA A 32 -2.46 8.89 7.34
CA ALA A 32 -3.73 9.38 7.84
C ALA A 32 -3.83 9.25 9.36
N ALA A 33 -3.40 8.11 9.91
CA ALA A 33 -3.42 7.89 11.35
C ALA A 33 -2.46 8.85 12.07
N ALA A 34 -1.27 9.07 11.51
CA ALA A 34 -0.29 10.01 12.07
C ALA A 34 -0.83 11.44 12.07
N SER A 35 -1.53 11.84 10.98
CA SER A 35 -2.12 13.16 10.87
C SER A 35 -3.21 13.37 11.94
N LEU A 36 -4.06 12.37 12.15
CA LEU A 36 -5.09 12.43 13.19
C LEU A 36 -4.45 12.53 14.58
N ALA A 37 -3.40 11.76 14.83
CA ALA A 37 -2.69 11.80 16.10
C ALA A 37 -2.08 13.18 16.34
N LEU A 38 -1.47 13.78 15.32
CA LEU A 38 -0.88 15.11 15.42
C LEU A 38 -1.92 16.17 15.72
N VAL A 39 -3.08 16.10 15.07
CA VAL A 39 -4.18 17.03 15.32
C VAL A 39 -4.67 16.88 16.76
N ALA A 40 -4.87 15.65 17.21
CA ALA A 40 -5.33 15.38 18.57
C ALA A 40 -4.34 15.90 19.61
N PHE A 41 -3.05 15.63 19.42
CA PHE A 41 -2.01 16.13 20.33
C PHE A 41 -1.88 17.65 20.26
N GLY A 42 -2.03 18.23 19.07
CA GLY A 42 -1.98 19.66 18.90
C GLY A 42 -3.11 20.36 19.64
N LEU A 43 -4.32 19.83 19.54
CA LEU A 43 -5.48 20.36 20.26
C LEU A 43 -5.31 20.20 21.77
N ASP A 44 -4.74 19.10 22.20
CA ASP A 44 -4.51 18.84 23.62
C ASP A 44 -3.47 19.80 24.19
N SER A 45 -2.51 20.24 23.37
CA SER A 45 -1.50 21.20 23.79
C SER A 45 -2.01 22.64 23.91
N LEU A 46 -3.15 22.87 23.29
CA LEU A 46 -3.79 24.19 23.39
C LEU A 46 -4.57 24.34 24.69
#